data_be783246369bacd59e9230cff8501973
#
_entry.id   be783246369bacd59e9230cff8501973
#
_cell.length_a   1.000
_cell.length_b   1.000
_cell.length_c   1.000
_cell.angle_alpha   90.00
_cell.angle_beta   90.00
_cell.angle_gamma   90.00
#
_symmetry.space_group_name_H-M   'P 1'
#
loop_
_entity.id
_entity.type
_entity.pdbx_description
1 polymer ?
#
loop_
_entity_poly.entity_id
_entity_poly.type
_entity_poly.pdbx_seq_one_letter_code
_entity_poly.pdbx_strand_id
1 'polypeptide(L)' 'MSNDIIQVLTQPTVDVALAGRVLGIGKGAAYRAREAGDIPSIKVGGTYRVPTAKLREMLGLPAAGSIAA' A
#
# COMPACT_ATOMS: atom_id res chain seq x y z
N MET A 1 9.08 1.78 -15.02
CA MET A 1 8.26 1.43 -13.84
C MET A 1 8.41 2.52 -12.81
N SER A 2 7.33 2.92 -12.16
CA SER A 2 7.41 4.00 -11.19
C SER A 2 8.08 3.52 -9.90
N ASN A 3 8.72 4.47 -9.21
CA ASN A 3 9.35 4.19 -7.93
C ASN A 3 8.34 3.72 -6.87
N ASP A 4 7.10 4.20 -6.96
CA ASP A 4 6.04 3.79 -6.04
C ASP A 4 5.73 2.30 -6.15
N ILE A 5 5.66 1.79 -7.37
CA ILE A 5 5.42 0.36 -7.61
C ILE A 5 6.58 -0.47 -7.08
N ILE A 6 7.81 -0.01 -7.30
CA ILE A 6 9.00 -0.70 -6.77
C ILE A 6 8.92 -0.79 -5.25
N GLN A 7 8.50 0.27 -4.58
CA GLN A 7 8.36 0.25 -3.12
C GLN A 7 7.28 -0.72 -2.66
N VAL A 8 6.16 -0.80 -3.38
CA VAL A 8 5.10 -1.76 -3.04
C VAL A 8 5.62 -3.20 -3.17
N LEU A 9 6.48 -3.46 -4.13
CA LEU A 9 7.02 -4.80 -4.37
C LEU A 9 8.14 -5.18 -3.41
N THR A 10 8.84 -4.21 -2.84
CA THR A 10 10.08 -4.45 -2.07
C THR A 10 10.02 -4.07 -0.61
N GLN A 11 9.15 -3.13 -0.21
CA GLN A 11 9.06 -2.68 1.17
C GLN A 11 7.94 -3.42 1.90
N PRO A 12 8.08 -3.69 3.20
CA PRO A 12 7.02 -4.36 3.96
C PRO A 12 5.80 -3.48 4.17
N THR A 13 5.98 -2.17 4.31
CA THR A 13 4.89 -1.20 4.43
C THR A 13 5.22 0.05 3.65
N VAL A 14 4.18 0.80 3.28
CA VAL A 14 4.32 2.13 2.65
C VAL A 14 3.35 3.09 3.33
N ASP A 15 3.53 4.39 3.14
CA ASP A 15 2.61 5.35 3.71
C ASP A 15 1.30 5.40 2.92
N VAL A 16 0.28 6.03 3.54
CA VAL A 16 -1.06 6.11 2.95
C VAL A 16 -1.06 6.90 1.65
N ALA A 17 -0.29 7.98 1.58
CA ALA A 17 -0.23 8.80 0.37
C ALA A 17 0.36 8.02 -0.80
N LEU A 18 1.40 7.23 -0.55
CA LEU A 18 2.00 6.39 -1.59
C LEU A 18 1.02 5.32 -2.05
N ALA A 19 0.33 4.68 -1.11
CA ALA A 19 -0.70 3.70 -1.45
C ALA A 19 -1.77 4.32 -2.34
N GLY A 20 -2.19 5.54 -2.04
CA GLY A 20 -3.16 6.27 -2.86
C GLY A 20 -2.64 6.50 -4.28
N ARG A 21 -1.39 6.91 -4.42
CA ARG A 21 -0.78 7.13 -5.74
C ARG A 21 -0.77 5.84 -6.57
N VAL A 22 -0.44 4.73 -5.94
CA VAL A 22 -0.42 3.44 -6.61
C VAL A 22 -1.83 2.99 -7.01
N LEU A 23 -2.81 3.30 -6.18
CA LEU A 23 -4.22 3.00 -6.47
C LEU A 23 -4.85 3.99 -7.45
N GLY A 24 -4.15 5.08 -7.77
CA GLY A 24 -4.63 6.06 -8.71
C GLY A 24 -5.59 7.08 -8.12
N ILE A 25 -5.55 7.31 -6.82
CA ILE A 25 -6.41 8.30 -6.14
C ILE A 25 -5.56 9.37 -5.49
N GLY A 26 -6.15 10.53 -5.24
CA GLY A 26 -5.46 11.64 -4.61
C GLY A 26 -5.19 11.37 -3.13
N LYS A 27 -4.29 12.17 -2.54
CA LYS A 27 -3.90 12.04 -1.15
C LYS A 27 -5.10 12.14 -0.20
N GLY A 28 -5.97 13.13 -0.41
CA GLY A 28 -7.17 13.29 0.44
C GLY A 28 -8.10 12.08 0.33
N ALA A 29 -8.29 11.57 -0.88
CA ALA A 29 -9.11 10.38 -1.10
C ALA A 29 -8.48 9.15 -0.44
N ALA A 30 -7.14 9.06 -0.46
CA ALA A 30 -6.43 7.96 0.19
C ALA A 30 -6.66 7.94 1.70
N TYR A 31 -6.58 9.11 2.34
CA TYR A 31 -6.82 9.20 3.78
C TYR A 31 -8.27 8.91 4.14
N ARG A 32 -9.21 9.35 3.32
CA ARG A 32 -10.63 9.03 3.53
C ARG A 32 -10.89 7.54 3.36
N ALA A 33 -10.27 6.93 2.36
CA ALA A 33 -10.40 5.48 2.14
C ALA A 33 -9.81 4.68 3.30
N ARG A 34 -8.70 5.15 3.88
CA ARG A 34 -8.13 4.51 5.07
C ARG A 34 -9.11 4.58 6.24
N GLU A 35 -9.71 5.74 6.47
CA GLU A 35 -10.69 5.90 7.56
C GLU A 35 -11.91 5.01 7.35
N ALA A 36 -12.35 4.86 6.11
CA ALA A 36 -13.49 4.02 5.79
C ALA A 36 -13.16 2.52 5.81
N GLY A 37 -11.89 2.16 5.91
CA GLY A 37 -11.47 0.76 5.91
C GLY A 37 -11.26 0.19 4.51
N ASP A 38 -11.34 1.01 3.47
CA ASP A 38 -11.12 0.56 2.09
C ASP A 38 -9.64 0.32 1.79
N ILE A 39 -8.75 1.03 2.50
CA ILE A 39 -7.32 0.78 2.44
C ILE A 39 -6.90 0.18 3.78
N PRO A 40 -6.43 -1.08 3.81
CA PRO A 40 -5.96 -1.68 5.05
C PRO A 40 -4.74 -0.92 5.58
N SER A 41 -4.72 -0.63 6.86
CA SER A 41 -3.62 0.10 7.47
C SER A 41 -3.40 -0.36 8.90
N ILE A 42 -2.17 -0.16 9.38
CA ILE A 42 -1.82 -0.41 10.78
C ILE A 42 -1.27 0.89 11.36
N LYS A 43 -1.53 1.10 12.63
CA LYS A 43 -0.99 2.26 13.34
C LYS A 43 0.29 1.85 14.05
N VAL A 44 1.38 2.51 13.71
CA VAL A 44 2.69 2.23 14.30
C VAL A 44 3.26 3.54 14.80
N GLY A 45 3.39 3.66 16.13
CA GLY A 45 4.00 4.84 16.73
C GLY A 45 3.35 6.16 16.37
N GLY A 46 2.03 6.19 16.21
CA GLY A 46 1.31 7.40 15.84
C GLY A 46 1.23 7.65 14.35
N THR A 47 1.81 6.78 13.54
CA THR A 47 1.81 6.89 12.08
C THR A 47 1.01 5.71 11.49
N TYR A 48 0.26 5.97 10.43
CA TYR A 48 -0.44 4.90 9.71
C TYR A 48 0.41 4.40 8.57
N ARG A 49 0.56 3.06 8.51
CA ARG A 49 1.32 2.39 7.45
C ARG A 49 0.42 1.38 6.76
N VAL A 50 0.58 1.24 5.46
CA VAL A 50 -0.19 0.27 4.67
C VAL A 50 0.67 -0.96 4.42
N PRO A 51 0.24 -2.15 4.92
CA PRO A 51 1.01 -3.38 4.65
C PRO A 51 1.00 -3.67 3.15
N THR A 52 2.19 -3.79 2.58
CA THR A 52 2.29 -3.99 1.12
C THR A 52 1.75 -5.35 0.68
N ALA A 53 1.77 -6.36 1.55
CA ALA A 53 1.18 -7.64 1.24
C ALA A 53 -0.31 -7.50 0.88
N LYS A 54 -1.04 -6.71 1.67
CA LYS A 54 -2.46 -6.45 1.39
C LYS A 54 -2.64 -5.55 0.18
N LEU A 55 -1.79 -4.56 0.02
CA LEU A 55 -1.85 -3.67 -1.12
C LEU A 55 -1.57 -4.42 -2.43
N ARG A 56 -0.57 -5.29 -2.43
CA ARG A 56 -0.28 -6.14 -3.59
C ARG A 56 -1.48 -7.03 -3.94
N GLU A 57 -2.13 -7.58 -2.93
CA GLU A 57 -3.33 -8.39 -3.11
C GLU A 57 -4.44 -7.60 -3.77
N MET A 58 -4.68 -6.37 -3.32
CA MET A 58 -5.68 -5.47 -3.90
C MET A 58 -5.37 -5.12 -5.35
N LEU A 59 -4.09 -5.00 -5.69
CA LEU A 59 -3.65 -4.64 -7.03
C LEU A 59 -3.48 -5.84 -7.96
N GLY A 60 -3.61 -7.05 -7.43
CA GLY A 60 -3.37 -8.26 -8.20
C GLY A 60 -1.90 -8.52 -8.50
N LEU A 61 -0.99 -7.93 -7.72
CA LEU A 61 0.44 -8.13 -7.89
C LEU A 61 0.90 -9.38 -7.14
N PRO A 62 2.00 -10.01 -7.58
CA PRO A 62 2.49 -11.20 -6.89
C PRO A 62 2.96 -10.87 -5.47
N ALA A 63 2.76 -11.81 -4.56
CA ALA A 63 3.24 -11.68 -3.19
C ALA A 63 4.77 -11.74 -3.17
N ALA A 64 5.37 -11.05 -2.18
CA ALA A 64 6.80 -11.11 -1.99
C ALA A 64 7.20 -12.57 -1.71
N GLY A 65 8.17 -13.07 -2.44
CA GLY A 65 8.66 -14.43 -2.28
C GLY A 65 7.91 -15.48 -3.07
N SER A 66 6.76 -15.16 -3.66
CA SER A 66 6.02 -16.13 -4.47
C SER A 66 6.79 -16.54 -5.72
N ILE A 67 7.64 -15.66 -6.21
CA ILE A 67 8.47 -15.93 -7.40
C ILE A 67 9.57 -16.94 -7.09
N ALA A 68 9.98 -17.01 -5.85
CA ALA A 68 11.04 -17.92 -5.42
C ALA A 68 10.57 -19.36 -5.29
N ALA A 69 9.29 -19.56 -5.30
CA ALA A 69 8.73 -20.90 -5.13
C ALA A 69 8.88 -21.77 -6.37
#